data_93ae794c2215970df4e2768826dd24b8
#
_entry.id   93ae794c2215970df4e2768826dd24b8
#
_cell.length_a   1.000
_cell.length_b   1.000
_cell.length_c   1.000
_cell.angle_alpha   90.00
_cell.angle_beta   90.00
_cell.angle_gamma   90.00
#
_symmetry.space_group_name_H-M   'P 1'
#
loop_
_entity.id
_entity.type
_entity.pdbx_description
1 polymer ?
#
loop_
_entity_poly.entity_id
_entity_poly.type
_entity_poly.pdbx_seq_one_letter_code
_entity_poly.pdbx_strand_id
1 'polypeptide(L)'
;MTFTLLPLSKPQLEWLAASQVPEELQLRAEPGSLPPSFVAARSLELEAEAGPSPWSTTFLIVRSEDARYVGACGFKTAPHSGRVAVGYGVSPAARGNGAATWALKMLSELAFEAGASEVLAEVLPENTASIRVAQKAGFTQVGTRIDEDSELVLQWLRRSGA
;
A
#
# COMPACT_ATOMS: atom_id res chain seq x y z
N MET A 1 -9.12 -10.39 -14.66
CA MET A 1 -9.33 -9.02 -14.10
C MET A 1 -7.99 -8.32 -14.01
N THR A 2 -7.91 -7.10 -14.47
CA THR A 2 -6.66 -6.35 -14.51
C THR A 2 -6.75 -5.09 -13.64
N PHE A 3 -5.59 -4.61 -13.22
CA PHE A 3 -5.50 -3.46 -12.32
C PHE A 3 -4.39 -2.51 -12.77
N THR A 4 -4.49 -1.25 -12.37
CA THR A 4 -3.42 -0.26 -12.51
C THR A 4 -3.28 0.53 -11.22
N LEU A 5 -2.12 1.14 -11.01
CA LEU A 5 -1.89 2.05 -9.90
C LEU A 5 -2.04 3.49 -10.38
N LEU A 6 -2.79 4.29 -9.62
CA LEU A 6 -2.99 5.70 -9.90
C LEU A 6 -2.44 6.52 -8.72
N PRO A 7 -1.36 7.31 -8.93
CA PRO A 7 -0.84 8.14 -7.85
C PRO A 7 -1.84 9.22 -7.45
N LEU A 8 -2.03 9.41 -6.15
CA LEU A 8 -2.81 10.53 -5.65
C LEU A 8 -1.98 11.82 -5.75
N SER A 9 -2.63 12.91 -6.15
CA SER A 9 -2.01 14.22 -6.20
C SER A 9 -1.89 14.82 -4.81
N LYS A 10 -1.02 15.82 -4.65
CA LYS A 10 -0.89 16.53 -3.38
C LYS A 10 -2.20 17.16 -2.91
N PRO A 11 -2.98 17.87 -3.75
CA PRO A 11 -4.28 18.36 -3.33
C PRO A 11 -5.24 17.26 -2.87
N GLN A 12 -5.25 16.11 -3.54
CA GLN A 12 -6.10 14.98 -3.13
C GLN A 12 -5.67 14.43 -1.77
N LEU A 13 -4.36 14.32 -1.52
CA LEU A 13 -3.85 13.91 -0.22
C LEU A 13 -4.20 14.90 0.88
N GLU A 14 -4.15 16.21 0.59
CA GLU A 14 -4.53 17.24 1.56
C GLU A 14 -6.01 17.12 1.97
N TRP A 15 -6.89 16.88 1.02
CA TRP A 15 -8.32 16.65 1.30
C TRP A 15 -8.52 15.40 2.15
N LEU A 16 -7.90 14.29 1.75
CA LEU A 16 -8.03 13.01 2.46
C LEU A 16 -7.43 13.10 3.86
N ALA A 17 -6.32 13.80 4.04
CA ALA A 17 -5.71 14.03 5.35
C ALA A 17 -6.62 14.82 6.28
N ALA A 18 -7.49 15.69 5.72
CA ALA A 18 -8.50 16.42 6.45
C ALA A 18 -9.81 15.64 6.62
N SER A 19 -9.82 14.36 6.32
CA SER A 19 -10.99 13.47 6.35
C SER A 19 -12.10 13.95 5.39
N GLN A 20 -11.71 14.55 4.28
CA GLN A 20 -12.62 14.97 3.22
C GLN A 20 -12.29 14.23 1.94
N VAL A 21 -13.31 13.92 1.14
CA VAL A 21 -13.14 13.17 -0.10
C VAL A 21 -13.40 14.08 -1.30
N PRO A 22 -12.41 14.28 -2.18
CA PRO A 22 -12.65 15.00 -3.43
C PRO A 22 -13.74 14.30 -4.27
N GLU A 23 -14.59 15.10 -4.92
CA GLU A 23 -15.71 14.55 -5.68
C GLU A 23 -15.26 13.57 -6.76
N GLU A 24 -14.17 13.87 -7.47
CA GLU A 24 -13.64 13.00 -8.53
C GLU A 24 -13.23 11.64 -8.02
N LEU A 25 -12.80 11.54 -6.76
CA LEU A 25 -12.49 10.25 -6.14
C LEU A 25 -13.75 9.53 -5.69
N GLN A 26 -14.69 10.28 -5.09
CA GLN A 26 -15.91 9.71 -4.53
C GLN A 26 -16.76 9.03 -5.60
N LEU A 27 -16.82 9.61 -6.80
CA LEU A 27 -17.63 9.08 -7.91
C LEU A 27 -17.22 7.68 -8.36
N ARG A 28 -15.93 7.33 -8.21
CA ARG A 28 -15.37 6.06 -8.69
C ARG A 28 -14.96 5.11 -7.58
N ALA A 29 -15.01 5.54 -6.33
CA ALA A 29 -14.52 4.74 -5.21
C ALA A 29 -15.54 3.71 -4.76
N GLU A 30 -15.10 2.45 -4.66
CA GLU A 30 -15.84 1.44 -3.91
C GLU A 30 -15.81 1.79 -2.42
N PRO A 31 -16.86 1.45 -1.66
CA PRO A 31 -16.85 1.71 -0.21
C PRO A 31 -15.63 1.10 0.48
N GLY A 32 -14.92 1.91 1.26
CA GLY A 32 -13.74 1.44 2.00
C GLY A 32 -12.48 1.30 1.15
N SER A 33 -12.47 1.82 -0.09
CA SER A 33 -11.32 1.70 -0.99
C SER A 33 -10.28 2.81 -0.83
N LEU A 34 -10.70 3.98 -0.37
CA LEU A 34 -9.80 5.14 -0.26
C LEU A 34 -8.90 5.01 0.98
N PRO A 35 -7.68 5.57 0.95
CA PRO A 35 -6.79 5.48 2.10
C PRO A 35 -7.34 6.25 3.29
N PRO A 36 -7.08 5.77 4.52
CA PRO A 36 -7.43 6.52 5.72
C PRO A 36 -6.70 7.86 5.80
N SER A 37 -7.26 8.82 6.54
CA SER A 37 -6.66 10.16 6.68
C SER A 37 -5.21 10.12 7.18
N PHE A 38 -4.88 9.22 8.09
CA PHE A 38 -3.50 9.13 8.62
C PHE A 38 -2.50 8.67 7.55
N VAL A 39 -2.93 7.85 6.59
CA VAL A 39 -2.08 7.42 5.47
C VAL A 39 -1.78 8.60 4.56
N ALA A 40 -2.81 9.38 4.21
CA ALA A 40 -2.64 10.59 3.40
C ALA A 40 -1.74 11.62 4.10
N ALA A 41 -1.94 11.84 5.40
CA ALA A 41 -1.11 12.71 6.20
C ALA A 41 0.35 12.27 6.21
N ARG A 42 0.59 10.97 6.32
CA ARG A 42 1.95 10.42 6.30
C ARG A 42 2.64 10.65 4.96
N SER A 43 1.93 10.48 3.85
CA SER A 43 2.46 10.79 2.51
C SER A 43 2.91 12.25 2.41
N LEU A 44 2.10 13.17 2.92
CA LEU A 44 2.42 14.59 2.92
C LEU A 44 3.65 14.90 3.78
N GLU A 45 3.77 14.26 4.95
CA GLU A 45 4.95 14.41 5.82
C GLU A 45 6.23 13.93 5.12
N LEU A 46 6.18 12.77 4.48
CA LEU A 46 7.33 12.22 3.76
C LEU A 46 7.75 13.12 2.60
N GLU A 47 6.80 13.67 1.86
CA GLU A 47 7.10 14.63 0.79
C GLU A 47 7.73 15.90 1.34
N ALA A 48 7.21 16.42 2.45
CA ALA A 48 7.75 17.61 3.09
C ALA A 48 9.18 17.40 3.60
N GLU A 49 9.50 16.21 4.09
CA GLU A 49 10.83 15.87 4.62
C GLU A 49 11.89 15.69 3.52
N ALA A 50 11.53 15.05 2.42
CA ALA A 50 12.51 14.58 1.42
C ALA A 50 12.12 14.87 -0.03
N GLY A 51 11.02 15.58 -0.26
CA GLY A 51 10.52 15.87 -1.60
C GLY A 51 9.71 14.71 -2.21
N PRO A 52 9.14 14.97 -3.39
CA PRO A 52 8.36 13.94 -4.10
C PRO A 52 9.24 12.74 -4.45
N SER A 53 8.74 11.54 -4.18
CA SER A 53 9.45 10.29 -4.47
C SER A 53 8.44 9.15 -4.47
N PRO A 54 8.82 7.92 -4.91
CA PRO A 54 7.94 6.77 -4.75
C PRO A 54 7.52 6.54 -3.30
N TRP A 55 8.40 6.85 -2.35
CA TRP A 55 8.19 6.60 -0.93
C TRP A 55 7.13 7.50 -0.30
N SER A 56 6.91 8.68 -0.86
CA SER A 56 5.88 9.62 -0.41
C SER A 56 4.58 9.53 -1.21
N THR A 57 4.50 8.62 -2.18
CA THR A 57 3.33 8.46 -3.05
C THR A 57 2.37 7.44 -2.48
N THR A 58 1.08 7.80 -2.37
CA THR A 58 0.00 6.87 -2.12
C THR A 58 -0.72 6.61 -3.43
N PHE A 59 -0.94 5.34 -3.74
CA PHE A 59 -1.56 4.91 -5.00
C PHE A 59 -2.98 4.40 -4.73
N LEU A 60 -3.90 4.72 -5.64
CA LEU A 60 -5.17 4.01 -5.74
C LEU A 60 -4.97 2.77 -6.61
N ILE A 61 -5.63 1.68 -6.23
CA ILE A 61 -5.69 0.47 -7.05
C ILE A 61 -6.94 0.60 -7.91
N VAL A 62 -6.76 0.67 -9.22
CA VAL A 62 -7.84 0.87 -10.18
C VAL A 62 -8.14 -0.45 -10.88
N ARG A 63 -9.39 -0.86 -10.84
CA ARG A 63 -9.86 -2.02 -11.64
C ARG A 63 -10.10 -1.55 -13.06
N SER A 64 -9.38 -2.14 -14.01
CA SER A 64 -9.35 -1.64 -15.38
C SER A 64 -10.68 -1.80 -16.13
N GLU A 65 -11.44 -2.85 -15.81
CA GLU A 65 -12.69 -3.17 -16.50
C GLU A 65 -13.77 -2.09 -16.38
N ASP A 66 -13.81 -1.39 -15.25
CA ASP A 66 -14.82 -0.34 -15.00
C ASP A 66 -14.22 0.97 -14.48
N ALA A 67 -12.90 1.05 -14.41
CA ALA A 67 -12.17 2.22 -13.91
C ALA A 67 -12.54 2.61 -12.46
N ARG A 68 -13.00 1.65 -11.65
CA ARG A 68 -13.35 1.89 -10.26
C ARG A 68 -12.12 1.76 -9.37
N TYR A 69 -12.10 2.57 -8.31
CA TYR A 69 -11.06 2.49 -7.29
C TYR A 69 -11.46 1.42 -6.29
N VAL A 70 -10.65 0.37 -6.20
CA VAL A 70 -10.97 -0.80 -5.37
C VAL A 70 -10.10 -0.91 -4.12
N GLY A 71 -9.08 -0.09 -4.01
CA GLY A 71 -8.20 -0.08 -2.86
C GLY A 71 -7.13 0.98 -2.95
N ALA A 72 -6.24 0.98 -1.97
CA ALA A 72 -5.11 1.89 -1.93
C ALA A 72 -3.88 1.16 -1.40
N CYS A 73 -2.71 1.62 -1.77
CA CYS A 73 -1.44 1.05 -1.32
C CYS A 73 -0.32 2.08 -1.41
N GLY A 74 0.79 1.78 -0.74
CA GLY A 74 1.95 2.66 -0.78
C GLY A 74 3.02 2.21 0.18
N PHE A 75 4.05 3.03 0.32
CA PHE A 75 5.16 2.79 1.21
C PHE A 75 4.95 3.54 2.52
N LYS A 76 5.37 2.94 3.64
CA LYS A 76 5.18 3.54 4.96
C LYS A 76 6.26 4.55 5.31
N THR A 77 7.46 4.35 4.75
CA THR A 77 8.63 5.22 4.97
C THR A 77 9.52 5.15 3.74
N ALA A 78 10.55 6.00 3.69
CA ALA A 78 11.66 5.79 2.78
C ALA A 78 12.46 4.55 3.22
N PRO A 79 13.26 3.94 2.32
CA PRO A 79 14.05 2.77 2.69
C PRO A 79 15.03 3.07 3.82
N HIS A 80 15.16 2.10 4.73
CA HIS A 80 16.17 2.13 5.79
C HIS A 80 17.06 0.91 5.61
N SER A 81 18.35 1.14 5.37
CA SER A 81 19.31 0.07 5.05
C SER A 81 18.80 -0.85 3.90
N GLY A 82 18.22 -0.23 2.88
CA GLY A 82 17.68 -0.94 1.71
C GLY A 82 16.32 -1.57 1.89
N ARG A 83 15.77 -1.56 3.10
CA ARG A 83 14.46 -2.17 3.40
C ARG A 83 13.36 -1.11 3.47
N VAL A 84 12.25 -1.37 2.79
CA VAL A 84 11.07 -0.49 2.81
C VAL A 84 9.82 -1.28 3.19
N ALA A 85 9.01 -0.71 4.07
CA ALA A 85 7.74 -1.30 4.47
C ALA A 85 6.59 -0.79 3.61
N VAL A 86 5.65 -1.66 3.29
CA VAL A 86 4.47 -1.36 2.48
C VAL A 86 3.19 -1.49 3.28
N GLY A 87 2.16 -0.78 2.84
CA GLY A 87 0.80 -0.92 3.32
C GLY A 87 -0.16 -1.01 2.16
N TYR A 88 -1.26 -1.74 2.34
CA TYR A 88 -2.29 -1.89 1.32
C TYR A 88 -3.62 -2.24 1.95
N GLY A 89 -4.69 -1.87 1.27
CA GLY A 89 -6.04 -2.22 1.67
C GLY A 89 -6.94 -2.29 0.44
N VAL A 90 -7.90 -3.21 0.45
CA VAL A 90 -8.85 -3.42 -0.64
C VAL A 90 -10.26 -3.35 -0.06
N SER A 91 -11.17 -2.69 -0.78
CA SER A 91 -12.58 -2.62 -0.43
C SER A 91 -13.13 -4.04 -0.17
N PRO A 92 -13.92 -4.24 0.90
CA PRO A 92 -14.52 -5.54 1.18
C PRO A 92 -15.28 -6.14 -0.01
N ALA A 93 -15.99 -5.31 -0.76
CA ALA A 93 -16.75 -5.76 -1.93
C ALA A 93 -15.87 -6.19 -3.11
N ALA A 94 -14.61 -5.77 -3.14
CA ALA A 94 -13.67 -6.08 -4.23
C ALA A 94 -12.67 -7.17 -3.87
N ARG A 95 -12.76 -7.77 -2.70
CA ARG A 95 -11.85 -8.84 -2.26
C ARG A 95 -12.06 -10.12 -3.04
N GLY A 96 -11.03 -10.99 -3.05
CA GLY A 96 -11.11 -12.30 -3.70
C GLY A 96 -10.80 -12.28 -5.19
N ASN A 97 -10.43 -11.13 -5.77
CA ASN A 97 -10.15 -10.98 -7.19
C ASN A 97 -8.67 -10.71 -7.51
N GLY A 98 -7.79 -10.84 -6.51
CA GLY A 98 -6.36 -10.70 -6.71
C GLY A 98 -5.81 -9.28 -6.67
N ALA A 99 -6.63 -8.28 -6.33
CA ALA A 99 -6.20 -6.87 -6.31
C ALA A 99 -5.04 -6.62 -5.35
N ALA A 100 -5.14 -7.11 -4.10
CA ALA A 100 -4.10 -6.92 -3.10
C ALA A 100 -2.80 -7.62 -3.49
N THR A 101 -2.88 -8.85 -3.99
CA THR A 101 -1.71 -9.60 -4.46
C THR A 101 -1.02 -8.87 -5.61
N TRP A 102 -1.80 -8.40 -6.57
CA TRP A 102 -1.29 -7.63 -7.70
C TRP A 102 -0.60 -6.33 -7.21
N ALA A 103 -1.26 -5.60 -6.32
CA ALA A 103 -0.72 -4.35 -5.78
C ALA A 103 0.60 -4.56 -5.04
N LEU A 104 0.67 -5.61 -4.21
CA LEU A 104 1.88 -5.92 -3.45
C LEU A 104 3.04 -6.29 -4.38
N LYS A 105 2.77 -7.04 -5.46
CA LYS A 105 3.77 -7.34 -6.49
C LYS A 105 4.26 -6.06 -7.17
N MET A 106 3.35 -5.17 -7.55
CA MET A 106 3.71 -3.92 -8.23
C MET A 106 4.50 -2.99 -7.33
N LEU A 107 4.11 -2.84 -6.06
CA LEU A 107 4.87 -2.04 -5.09
C LEU A 107 6.28 -2.59 -4.92
N SER A 108 6.43 -3.90 -4.88
CA SER A 108 7.75 -4.54 -4.77
C SER A 108 8.64 -4.19 -5.97
N GLU A 109 8.10 -4.28 -7.17
CA GLU A 109 8.85 -3.93 -8.38
C GLU A 109 9.23 -2.45 -8.42
N LEU A 110 8.30 -1.56 -8.06
CA LEU A 110 8.59 -0.13 -7.95
C LEU A 110 9.70 0.14 -6.94
N ALA A 111 9.65 -0.53 -5.79
CA ALA A 111 10.66 -0.38 -4.75
C ALA A 111 12.04 -0.82 -5.25
N PHE A 112 12.12 -1.97 -5.92
CA PHE A 112 13.38 -2.47 -6.44
C PHE A 112 13.94 -1.57 -7.54
N GLU A 113 13.11 -1.08 -8.44
CA GLU A 113 13.51 -0.12 -9.48
C GLU A 113 14.04 1.18 -8.87
N ALA A 114 13.49 1.60 -7.74
CA ALA A 114 13.91 2.81 -7.03
C ALA A 114 15.11 2.59 -6.09
N GLY A 115 15.69 1.37 -6.08
CA GLY A 115 16.92 1.08 -5.36
C GLY A 115 16.77 0.34 -4.05
N ALA A 116 15.57 0.00 -3.61
CA ALA A 116 15.39 -0.83 -2.42
C ALA A 116 15.85 -2.27 -2.71
N SER A 117 16.41 -2.93 -1.71
CA SER A 117 16.85 -4.32 -1.82
C SER A 117 15.85 -5.30 -1.19
N GLU A 118 15.01 -4.80 -0.28
CA GLU A 118 14.03 -5.61 0.45
C GLU A 118 12.71 -4.87 0.63
N VAL A 119 11.60 -5.59 0.49
CA VAL A 119 10.26 -5.07 0.76
C VAL A 119 9.65 -5.87 1.91
N LEU A 120 9.16 -5.16 2.92
CA LEU A 120 8.59 -5.73 4.14
C LEU A 120 7.08 -5.50 4.19
N ALA A 121 6.33 -6.56 4.43
CA ALA A 121 4.90 -6.49 4.75
C ALA A 121 4.69 -7.04 6.15
N GLU A 122 4.06 -6.26 7.02
CA GLU A 122 3.74 -6.67 8.39
C GLU A 122 2.26 -6.98 8.51
N VAL A 123 1.94 -8.17 9.01
CA VAL A 123 0.59 -8.73 8.99
C VAL A 123 0.24 -9.28 10.36
N LEU A 124 -0.97 -9.00 10.84
CA LEU A 124 -1.48 -9.59 12.08
C LEU A 124 -1.62 -11.12 11.90
N PRO A 125 -1.26 -11.93 12.91
CA PRO A 125 -1.32 -13.39 12.79
C PRO A 125 -2.69 -13.95 12.43
N GLU A 126 -3.76 -13.29 12.87
CA GLU A 126 -5.14 -13.70 12.59
C GLU A 126 -5.64 -13.27 11.21
N ASN A 127 -4.90 -12.41 10.51
CA ASN A 127 -5.28 -11.94 9.17
C ASN A 127 -4.83 -12.93 8.10
N THR A 128 -5.56 -14.03 7.96
CA THR A 128 -5.22 -15.11 7.02
C THR A 128 -5.28 -14.65 5.57
N ALA A 129 -6.16 -13.71 5.24
CA ALA A 129 -6.25 -13.17 3.88
C ALA A 129 -4.96 -12.43 3.48
N SER A 130 -4.43 -11.57 4.36
CA SER A 130 -3.17 -10.86 4.11
C SER A 130 -1.97 -11.80 4.10
N ILE A 131 -1.96 -12.86 4.92
CA ILE A 131 -0.92 -13.88 4.87
C ILE A 131 -0.88 -14.53 3.49
N ARG A 132 -2.04 -14.90 2.94
CA ARG A 132 -2.14 -15.47 1.59
C ARG A 132 -1.66 -14.50 0.52
N VAL A 133 -2.01 -13.22 0.66
CA VAL A 133 -1.55 -12.19 -0.26
C VAL A 133 -0.02 -12.11 -0.26
N ALA A 134 0.60 -12.07 0.90
CA ALA A 134 2.06 -12.04 1.03
C ALA A 134 2.70 -13.28 0.38
N GLN A 135 2.18 -14.47 0.66
CA GLN A 135 2.67 -15.71 0.08
C GLN A 135 2.57 -15.72 -1.44
N LYS A 136 1.42 -15.35 -1.99
CA LYS A 136 1.20 -15.30 -3.44
C LYS A 136 2.05 -14.24 -4.13
N ALA A 137 2.39 -13.17 -3.42
CA ALA A 137 3.25 -12.11 -3.96
C ALA A 137 4.74 -12.44 -3.87
N GLY A 138 5.10 -13.62 -3.38
CA GLY A 138 6.50 -14.08 -3.32
C GLY A 138 7.24 -13.69 -2.07
N PHE A 139 6.53 -13.32 -1.01
CA PHE A 139 7.12 -12.99 0.28
C PHE A 139 7.30 -14.25 1.13
N THR A 140 8.30 -14.22 2.00
CA THR A 140 8.60 -15.30 2.96
C THR A 140 8.56 -14.71 4.36
N GLN A 141 7.96 -15.43 5.31
CA GLN A 141 7.97 -15.00 6.70
C GLN A 141 9.38 -15.10 7.27
N VAL A 142 9.87 -14.00 7.85
CA VAL A 142 11.23 -13.92 8.39
C VAL A 142 11.28 -13.68 9.89
N GLY A 143 10.17 -13.32 10.52
CA GLY A 143 10.15 -13.05 11.94
C GLY A 143 8.85 -12.46 12.44
N THR A 144 8.91 -11.92 13.64
CA THR A 144 7.80 -11.24 14.31
C THR A 144 8.31 -9.96 14.94
N ARG A 145 7.38 -9.03 15.23
CA ARG A 145 7.70 -7.77 15.89
C ARG A 145 6.48 -7.35 16.73
N ILE A 146 6.72 -6.62 17.80
CA ILE A 146 5.67 -5.90 18.52
C ILE A 146 5.63 -4.49 17.92
N ASP A 147 4.48 -4.09 17.41
CA ASP A 147 4.34 -2.78 16.76
C ASP A 147 4.06 -1.66 17.77
N GLU A 148 3.82 -0.45 17.25
CA GLU A 148 3.61 0.75 18.06
C GLU A 148 2.33 0.67 18.90
N ASP A 149 1.37 -0.17 18.50
CA ASP A 149 0.11 -0.41 19.19
C ASP A 149 0.20 -1.59 20.14
N SER A 150 1.40 -2.08 20.43
CA SER A 150 1.67 -3.24 21.28
C SER A 150 1.07 -4.54 20.74
N GLU A 151 0.88 -4.63 19.44
CA GLU A 151 0.37 -5.83 18.79
C GLU A 151 1.50 -6.64 18.15
N LEU A 152 1.39 -7.97 18.23
CA LEU A 152 2.32 -8.86 17.54
C LEU A 152 2.00 -8.86 16.04
N VAL A 153 3.00 -8.58 15.21
CA VAL A 153 2.87 -8.67 13.77
C VAL A 153 3.87 -9.68 13.21
N LEU A 154 3.46 -10.39 12.16
CA LEU A 154 4.32 -11.28 11.39
C LEU A 154 5.04 -10.44 10.34
N GLN A 155 6.34 -10.66 10.18
CA GLN A 155 7.13 -9.96 9.17
C GLN A 155 7.33 -10.85 7.95
N TRP A 156 6.86 -10.37 6.81
CA TRP A 156 7.00 -11.04 5.51
C TRP A 156 7.90 -10.21 4.62
N LEU A 157 8.87 -10.84 4.00
CA LEU A 157 9.93 -10.15 3.26
C LEU A 157 10.09 -10.71 1.86
N ARG A 158 10.31 -9.82 0.89
CA ARG A 158 10.72 -10.17 -0.47
C ARG A 158 12.00 -9.41 -0.79
N ARG A 159 13.00 -10.13 -1.33
CA ARG A 159 14.28 -9.56 -1.75
C ARG A 159 14.32 -9.34 -3.26
N SER A 160 15.06 -8.31 -3.70
CA SER A 160 15.27 -8.08 -5.12
C SER A 160 16.05 -9.23 -5.74
N GLY A 161 15.70 -9.59 -6.98
CA GLY A 161 16.35 -10.70 -7.68
C GLY A 161 15.87 -12.08 -7.26
N ALA A 162 14.86 -12.15 -6.39
CA ALA A 162 14.30 -13.42 -5.95
C ALA A 162 13.04 -13.78 -6.72
#